data_93124feb7dc405bbb505e8ac44452022
#
_entry.id   93124feb7dc405bbb505e8ac44452022
#
_cell.length_a   1.000
_cell.length_b   1.000
_cell.length_c   1.000
_cell.angle_alpha   90.00
_cell.angle_beta   90.00
_cell.angle_gamma   90.00
#
_symmetry.space_group_name_H-M   'P 1'
#
loop_
_entity.id
_entity.type
_entity.pdbx_description
1 polymer ?
#
loop_
_entity_poly.entity_id
_entity_poly.type
_entity_poly.pdbx_seq_one_letter_code
_entity_poly.pdbx_strand_id
1 'polypeptide(L)'
;QDAQWLFRMVENLLSITKLDSGKVKIIKTPTVLDELIDSVILKFHKRYPDQEVEIDIPDEFVVIPMDAILIQQVLINILENAVQHAKGMVHLGLKVFLVADKAVFEVQDDGCGIPEEKLKSVFYGSHEAYEVSSDCKRSNAGIGLAVCATIIKAHGGKIKAENKKNGGALFRFYLDMEEKEQA
;
A
#
# COMPACT_ATOMS: atom_id res chain seq x y z
N GLN A 1 18.86 6.17 11.40
CA GLN A 1 17.92 5.22 10.79
C GLN A 1 16.81 4.74 11.76
N ASP A 2 17.10 4.63 13.06
CA ASP A 2 16.13 4.08 14.04
C ASP A 2 15.03 5.09 14.43
N ALA A 3 15.31 6.38 14.44
CA ALA A 3 14.34 7.42 14.77
C ALA A 3 13.23 7.58 13.69
N GLN A 4 13.60 7.48 12.41
CA GLN A 4 12.62 7.56 11.31
C GLN A 4 11.72 6.34 11.23
N TRP A 5 12.24 5.16 11.61
CA TRP A 5 11.46 3.95 11.72
C TRP A 5 10.45 4.03 12.87
N LEU A 6 10.89 4.50 14.04
CA LEU A 6 10.02 4.68 15.21
C LEU A 6 8.89 5.69 14.92
N PHE A 7 9.21 6.80 14.25
CA PHE A 7 8.25 7.81 13.85
C PHE A 7 7.15 7.22 12.95
N ARG A 8 7.53 6.41 11.95
CA ARG A 8 6.56 5.74 11.07
C ARG A 8 5.71 4.73 11.81
N MET A 9 6.31 3.96 12.71
CA MET A 9 5.56 3.00 13.52
C MET A 9 4.50 3.72 14.35
N VAL A 10 4.83 4.88 14.92
CA VAL A 10 3.89 5.72 15.67
C VAL A 10 2.82 6.30 14.74
N GLU A 11 3.17 6.81 13.56
CA GLU A 11 2.19 7.31 12.59
C GLU A 11 1.23 6.20 12.12
N ASN A 12 1.75 5.03 11.83
CA ASN A 12 0.95 3.87 11.44
C ASN A 12 0.00 3.43 12.56
N LEU A 13 0.49 3.34 13.81
CA LEU A 13 -0.33 3.01 14.99
C LEU A 13 -1.41 4.07 15.24
N LEU A 14 -1.07 5.35 15.12
CA LEU A 14 -2.04 6.44 15.26
C LEU A 14 -3.11 6.39 14.17
N SER A 15 -2.75 6.03 12.94
CA SER A 15 -3.71 5.87 11.84
C SER A 15 -4.67 4.71 12.10
N ILE A 16 -4.18 3.54 12.55
CA ILE A 16 -5.01 2.39 12.91
C ILE A 16 -5.96 2.75 14.05
N THR A 17 -5.43 3.27 15.16
CA THR A 17 -6.25 3.56 16.37
C THR A 17 -7.30 4.62 16.10
N LYS A 18 -7.03 5.61 15.26
CA LYS A 18 -7.99 6.63 14.86
C LYS A 18 -9.10 6.05 13.99
N LEU A 19 -8.76 5.18 13.03
CA LEU A 19 -9.73 4.55 12.13
C LEU A 19 -10.58 3.49 12.85
N ASP A 20 -9.99 2.63 13.70
CA ASP A 20 -10.70 1.60 14.45
C ASP A 20 -11.62 2.17 15.53
N SER A 21 -11.28 3.31 16.11
CA SER A 21 -12.11 3.95 17.15
C SER A 21 -13.36 4.64 16.57
N GLY A 22 -13.55 4.65 15.24
CA GLY A 22 -14.64 5.36 14.57
C GLY A 22 -14.60 6.89 14.76
N LYS A 23 -13.54 7.42 15.37
CA LYS A 23 -13.38 8.85 15.67
C LYS A 23 -12.90 9.67 14.48
N VAL A 24 -12.30 9.04 13.47
CA VAL A 24 -11.88 9.70 12.24
C VAL A 24 -12.75 9.24 11.09
N LYS A 25 -13.63 10.11 10.68
CA LYS A 25 -14.42 9.92 9.46
C LYS A 25 -13.52 10.24 8.27
N ILE A 26 -13.40 9.30 7.32
CA ILE A 26 -12.72 9.54 6.04
C ILE A 26 -13.51 10.59 5.28
N ILE A 27 -12.81 11.64 4.85
CA ILE A 27 -13.36 12.67 3.98
C ILE A 27 -12.78 12.45 2.59
N LYS A 28 -13.59 11.89 1.70
CA LYS A 28 -13.23 11.74 0.30
C LYS A 28 -13.34 13.08 -0.41
N THR A 29 -12.29 13.46 -1.13
CA THR A 29 -12.29 14.62 -2.01
C THR A 29 -11.91 14.19 -3.42
N PRO A 30 -12.43 14.84 -4.48
CA PRO A 30 -11.99 14.58 -5.84
C PRO A 30 -10.48 14.77 -5.96
N THR A 31 -9.77 13.71 -6.35
CA THR A 31 -8.30 13.69 -6.41
C THR A 31 -7.85 13.34 -7.84
N VAL A 32 -7.01 14.19 -8.42
CA VAL A 32 -6.42 13.96 -9.75
C VAL A 32 -5.38 12.86 -9.64
N LEU A 33 -5.50 11.81 -10.47
CA LEU A 33 -4.65 10.63 -10.41
C LEU A 33 -3.16 10.97 -10.63
N ASP A 34 -2.86 11.78 -11.66
CA ASP A 34 -1.46 12.16 -11.95
C ASP A 34 -0.80 12.86 -10.77
N GLU A 35 -1.49 13.80 -10.14
CA GLU A 35 -0.99 14.53 -8.97
C GLU A 35 -0.74 13.60 -7.78
N LEU A 36 -1.63 12.61 -7.57
CA LEU A 36 -1.47 11.59 -6.54
C LEU A 36 -0.20 10.76 -6.77
N ILE A 37 -0.02 10.25 -8.00
CA ILE A 37 1.12 9.41 -8.35
C ILE A 37 2.43 10.21 -8.27
N ASP A 38 2.48 11.42 -8.80
CA ASP A 38 3.64 12.30 -8.70
C ASP A 38 4.05 12.55 -7.24
N SER A 39 3.07 12.81 -6.38
CA SER A 39 3.32 13.01 -4.95
C SER A 39 3.86 11.76 -4.25
N VAL A 40 3.32 10.58 -4.59
CA VAL A 40 3.79 9.28 -4.07
C VAL A 40 5.24 9.03 -4.49
N ILE A 41 5.54 9.17 -5.78
CA ILE A 41 6.89 8.92 -6.33
C ILE A 41 7.91 9.91 -5.76
N LEU A 42 7.56 11.18 -5.66
CA LEU A 42 8.44 12.18 -5.06
C LEU A 42 8.81 11.85 -3.61
N LYS A 43 7.82 11.44 -2.80
CA LYS A 43 8.05 11.04 -1.40
C LYS A 43 8.84 9.75 -1.30
N PHE A 44 8.56 8.79 -2.16
CA PHE A 44 9.26 7.51 -2.22
C PHE A 44 10.74 7.70 -2.60
N HIS A 45 11.04 8.46 -3.65
CA HIS A 45 12.41 8.71 -4.11
C HIS A 45 13.26 9.52 -3.11
N LYS A 46 12.66 10.34 -2.26
CA LYS A 46 13.42 10.99 -1.17
C LYS A 46 14.07 9.98 -0.23
N ARG A 47 13.50 8.81 -0.10
CA ARG A 47 13.99 7.75 0.79
C ARG A 47 14.75 6.65 0.06
N TYR A 48 14.36 6.37 -1.17
CA TYR A 48 14.93 5.35 -2.04
C TYR A 48 15.33 5.96 -3.38
N PRO A 49 16.35 6.84 -3.41
CA PRO A 49 16.70 7.61 -4.62
C PRO A 49 17.18 6.73 -5.78
N ASP A 50 17.74 5.56 -5.47
CA ASP A 50 18.28 4.63 -6.48
C ASP A 50 17.27 3.59 -6.96
N GLN A 51 16.06 3.57 -6.37
CA GLN A 51 15.03 2.62 -6.76
C GLN A 51 14.07 3.24 -7.77
N GLU A 52 14.13 2.79 -9.00
CA GLU A 52 13.19 3.17 -10.05
C GLU A 52 11.84 2.48 -9.84
N VAL A 53 10.76 3.17 -10.19
CA VAL A 53 9.40 2.65 -10.21
C VAL A 53 8.83 2.88 -11.61
N GLU A 54 8.46 1.80 -12.29
CA GLU A 54 7.79 1.85 -13.57
C GLU A 54 6.32 2.25 -13.37
N ILE A 55 5.90 3.34 -14.02
CA ILE A 55 4.55 3.89 -13.88
C ILE A 55 3.74 3.58 -15.13
N ASP A 56 2.59 2.95 -14.95
CA ASP A 56 1.61 2.65 -16.01
C ASP A 56 0.22 3.13 -15.55
N ILE A 57 -0.17 4.32 -15.97
CA ILE A 57 -1.45 4.95 -15.64
C ILE A 57 -2.16 5.39 -16.92
N PRO A 58 -3.50 5.58 -16.90
CA PRO A 58 -4.23 6.08 -18.07
C PRO A 58 -3.72 7.44 -18.56
N ASP A 59 -3.61 7.61 -19.87
CA ASP A 59 -3.25 8.90 -20.50
C ASP A 59 -4.35 9.96 -20.38
N GLU A 60 -5.57 9.54 -20.11
CA GLU A 60 -6.73 10.40 -19.92
C GLU A 60 -6.76 11.04 -18.55
N PHE A 61 -7.42 12.19 -18.43
CA PHE A 61 -7.62 12.86 -17.14
C PHE A 61 -8.57 12.06 -16.25
N VAL A 62 -8.06 11.56 -15.12
CA VAL A 62 -8.80 10.74 -14.16
C VAL A 62 -8.88 11.41 -12.81
N VAL A 63 -10.09 11.51 -12.28
CA VAL A 63 -10.36 12.02 -10.92
C VAL A 63 -11.05 10.93 -10.11
N ILE A 64 -10.53 10.65 -8.91
CA ILE A 64 -11.00 9.58 -8.04
C ILE A 64 -11.35 10.18 -6.67
N PRO A 65 -12.56 9.92 -6.13
CA PRO A 65 -12.91 10.33 -4.77
C PRO A 65 -12.10 9.52 -3.75
N MET A 66 -11.27 10.19 -2.95
CA MET A 66 -10.47 9.55 -1.92
C MET A 66 -9.97 10.53 -0.85
N ASP A 67 -9.52 10.00 0.26
CA ASP A 67 -8.61 10.71 1.15
C ASP A 67 -7.18 10.55 0.62
N ALA A 68 -6.69 11.59 -0.08
CA ALA A 68 -5.42 11.53 -0.81
C ALA A 68 -4.22 11.24 0.13
N ILE A 69 -4.21 11.76 1.34
CA ILE A 69 -3.14 11.54 2.32
C ILE A 69 -3.07 10.07 2.72
N LEU A 70 -4.21 9.46 3.00
CA LEU A 70 -4.30 8.06 3.39
C LEU A 70 -3.97 7.12 2.22
N ILE A 71 -4.44 7.40 1.02
CA ILE A 71 -4.10 6.58 -0.16
C ILE A 71 -2.63 6.72 -0.53
N GLN A 72 -2.01 7.90 -0.42
CA GLN A 72 -0.56 8.05 -0.54
C GLN A 72 0.18 7.15 0.46
N GLN A 73 -0.28 7.10 1.71
CA GLN A 73 0.32 6.24 2.74
C GLN A 73 0.24 4.75 2.34
N VAL A 74 -0.91 4.30 1.81
CA VAL A 74 -1.06 2.93 1.30
C VAL A 74 -0.04 2.62 0.22
N LEU A 75 0.04 3.45 -0.81
CA LEU A 75 0.96 3.24 -1.94
C LEU A 75 2.43 3.25 -1.50
N ILE A 76 2.83 4.19 -0.66
CA ILE A 76 4.20 4.26 -0.12
C ILE A 76 4.51 3.02 0.73
N ASN A 77 3.60 2.58 1.60
CA ASN A 77 3.80 1.39 2.42
C ASN A 77 4.00 0.13 1.57
N ILE A 78 3.24 -0.04 0.49
CA ILE A 78 3.38 -1.19 -0.41
C ILE A 78 4.69 -1.12 -1.21
N LEU A 79 5.06 0.05 -1.75
CA LEU A 79 6.33 0.24 -2.46
C LEU A 79 7.54 -0.01 -1.54
N GLU A 80 7.51 0.51 -0.31
CA GLU A 80 8.56 0.26 0.69
C GLU A 80 8.64 -1.21 1.09
N ASN A 81 7.49 -1.90 1.19
CA ASN A 81 7.45 -3.32 1.45
C ASN A 81 8.18 -4.13 0.37
N ALA A 82 8.02 -3.78 -0.90
CA ALA A 82 8.75 -4.41 -1.99
C ALA A 82 10.26 -4.21 -1.84
N VAL A 83 10.74 -2.99 -1.62
CA VAL A 83 12.17 -2.70 -1.43
C VAL A 83 12.77 -3.47 -0.25
N GLN A 84 12.02 -3.66 0.82
CA GLN A 84 12.50 -4.30 2.04
C GLN A 84 12.48 -5.83 1.98
N HIS A 85 11.55 -6.42 1.24
CA HIS A 85 11.27 -7.86 1.31
C HIS A 85 11.40 -8.61 -0.02
N ALA A 86 11.27 -7.95 -1.17
CA ALA A 86 11.39 -8.59 -2.48
C ALA A 86 12.86 -8.84 -2.84
N LYS A 87 13.47 -9.86 -2.21
CA LYS A 87 14.87 -10.23 -2.48
C LYS A 87 15.06 -10.56 -3.96
N GLY A 88 16.11 -10.00 -4.55
CA GLY A 88 16.43 -10.20 -5.96
C GLY A 88 15.58 -9.38 -6.92
N MET A 89 14.75 -8.47 -6.42
CA MET A 89 13.95 -7.56 -7.25
C MET A 89 14.84 -6.67 -8.12
N VAL A 90 14.50 -6.59 -9.40
CA VAL A 90 15.08 -5.68 -10.40
C VAL A 90 14.02 -4.66 -10.84
N HIS A 91 12.78 -5.11 -11.02
CA HIS A 91 11.67 -4.28 -11.49
C HIS A 91 10.61 -4.09 -10.41
N LEU A 92 10.24 -2.84 -10.19
CA LEU A 92 9.14 -2.41 -9.33
C LEU A 92 8.19 -1.54 -10.13
N GLY A 93 6.93 -1.92 -10.23
CA GLY A 93 5.93 -1.23 -11.03
C GLY A 93 4.71 -0.79 -10.23
N LEU A 94 4.17 0.37 -10.58
CA LEU A 94 2.90 0.89 -10.10
C LEU A 94 1.98 1.11 -11.30
N LYS A 95 0.88 0.37 -11.32
CA LYS A 95 -0.11 0.43 -12.40
C LYS A 95 -1.47 0.86 -11.85
N VAL A 96 -2.15 1.73 -12.59
CA VAL A 96 -3.55 2.08 -12.33
C VAL A 96 -4.35 1.93 -13.60
N PHE A 97 -5.52 1.32 -13.50
CA PHE A 97 -6.45 1.18 -14.62
C PHE A 97 -7.90 1.21 -14.13
N LEU A 98 -8.80 1.55 -15.05
CA LEU A 98 -10.21 1.66 -14.76
C LEU A 98 -10.95 0.40 -15.23
N VAL A 99 -11.79 -0.15 -14.37
CA VAL A 99 -12.67 -1.28 -14.69
C VAL A 99 -14.07 -0.96 -14.17
N ALA A 100 -15.01 -0.75 -15.09
CA ALA A 100 -16.37 -0.33 -14.77
C ALA A 100 -16.37 0.95 -13.91
N ASP A 101 -16.92 0.90 -12.71
CA ASP A 101 -17.01 1.99 -11.75
C ASP A 101 -15.84 2.03 -10.73
N LYS A 102 -14.75 1.32 -11.01
CA LYS A 102 -13.63 1.16 -10.09
C LYS A 102 -12.31 1.62 -10.68
N ALA A 103 -11.51 2.30 -9.86
CA ALA A 103 -10.09 2.52 -10.10
C ALA A 103 -9.30 1.40 -9.39
N VAL A 104 -8.53 0.64 -10.15
CA VAL A 104 -7.72 -0.49 -9.66
C VAL A 104 -6.26 -0.05 -9.62
N PHE A 105 -5.64 -0.21 -8.46
CA PHE A 105 -4.23 0.08 -8.21
C PHE A 105 -3.47 -1.23 -8.02
N GLU A 106 -2.37 -1.39 -8.72
CA GLU A 106 -1.47 -2.53 -8.61
C GLU A 106 -0.04 -2.08 -8.35
N VAL A 107 0.60 -2.67 -7.34
CA VAL A 107 2.05 -2.58 -7.15
C VAL A 107 2.61 -3.98 -7.32
N GLN A 108 3.58 -4.13 -8.23
CA GLN A 108 4.18 -5.42 -8.56
C GLN A 108 5.70 -5.36 -8.52
N ASP A 109 6.29 -6.43 -8.05
CA ASP A 109 7.72 -6.66 -8.10
C ASP A 109 8.05 -7.98 -8.83
N ASP A 110 9.31 -8.19 -9.14
CA ASP A 110 9.85 -9.41 -9.73
C ASP A 110 10.79 -10.17 -8.77
N GLY A 111 10.67 -9.92 -7.47
CA GLY A 111 11.48 -10.53 -6.44
C GLY A 111 11.07 -11.97 -6.08
N CYS A 112 11.39 -12.36 -4.85
CA CYS A 112 11.18 -13.76 -4.38
C CYS A 112 9.70 -14.13 -4.12
N GLY A 113 8.77 -13.15 -4.18
CA GLY A 113 7.37 -13.37 -3.83
C GLY A 113 7.12 -13.48 -2.32
N ILE A 114 5.91 -13.89 -1.97
CA ILE A 114 5.43 -14.03 -0.59
C ILE A 114 5.28 -15.52 -0.29
N PRO A 115 5.78 -16.04 0.84
CA PRO A 115 5.52 -17.42 1.25
C PRO A 115 4.01 -17.71 1.30
N GLU A 116 3.58 -18.86 0.78
CA GLU A 116 2.15 -19.19 0.66
C GLU A 116 1.42 -19.19 1.99
N GLU A 117 2.10 -19.63 3.06
CA GLU A 117 1.57 -19.62 4.42
C GLU A 117 1.31 -18.20 4.96
N LYS A 118 2.00 -17.19 4.40
CA LYS A 118 1.84 -15.77 4.78
C LYS A 118 0.84 -15.01 3.92
N LEU A 119 0.52 -15.49 2.71
CA LEU A 119 -0.39 -14.80 1.79
C LEU A 119 -1.75 -14.48 2.42
N LYS A 120 -2.30 -15.40 3.22
CA LYS A 120 -3.61 -15.22 3.87
C LYS A 120 -3.58 -14.25 5.04
N SER A 121 -2.43 -14.04 5.66
CA SER A 121 -2.25 -13.23 6.87
C SER A 121 -1.46 -11.95 6.65
N VAL A 122 -1.02 -11.67 5.43
CA VAL A 122 -0.11 -10.55 5.13
C VAL A 122 -0.66 -9.17 5.54
N PHE A 123 -1.98 -9.01 5.57
CA PHE A 123 -2.67 -7.79 6.00
C PHE A 123 -3.17 -7.81 7.46
N TYR A 124 -3.11 -8.96 8.11
CA TYR A 124 -3.53 -9.12 9.50
C TYR A 124 -2.29 -9.17 10.36
N GLY A 125 -1.78 -8.04 10.82
CA GLY A 125 -0.57 -8.02 11.66
C GLY A 125 -0.58 -9.19 12.64
N SER A 126 0.38 -10.10 12.52
CA SER A 126 0.46 -11.26 13.40
C SER A 126 0.79 -10.79 14.82
N HIS A 127 -0.11 -11.01 15.75
CA HIS A 127 0.18 -10.90 17.19
C HIS A 127 1.29 -11.87 17.66
N GLU A 128 1.74 -12.75 16.75
CA GLU A 128 2.80 -13.76 17.01
C GLU A 128 4.22 -13.31 16.63
N ALA A 129 4.42 -12.06 16.19
CA ALA A 129 5.76 -11.55 15.81
C ALA A 129 6.66 -11.23 17.02
N TYR A 130 6.43 -11.81 18.20
CA TYR A 130 7.32 -11.70 19.38
C TYR A 130 8.26 -12.89 19.56
N GLU A 131 8.29 -13.87 18.68
CA GLU A 131 9.35 -14.87 18.69
C GLU A 131 10.53 -14.40 17.84
N VAL A 132 11.53 -13.91 18.55
CA VAL A 132 12.85 -13.52 18.06
C VAL A 132 13.57 -14.74 17.51
N SER A 133 13.45 -15.00 16.23
CA SER A 133 14.47 -15.77 15.53
C SER A 133 15.55 -14.82 15.01
N SER A 134 16.74 -14.99 15.52
CA SER A 134 17.88 -14.08 15.43
C SER A 134 18.50 -13.90 14.05
N ASP A 135 17.94 -14.48 12.97
CA ASP A 135 18.54 -14.48 11.64
C ASP A 135 17.75 -13.78 10.52
N CYS A 136 16.55 -13.27 10.80
CA CYS A 136 15.83 -12.36 9.89
C CYS A 136 15.60 -11.04 10.59
N LYS A 137 16.53 -10.10 10.43
CA LYS A 137 16.43 -8.75 10.94
C LYS A 137 15.19 -8.06 10.40
N ARG A 138 14.25 -7.75 11.32
CA ARG A 138 13.19 -6.74 11.25
C ARG A 138 11.99 -7.07 10.35
N SER A 139 11.09 -7.87 10.88
CA SER A 139 9.74 -8.05 10.36
C SER A 139 8.83 -6.84 10.71
N ASN A 140 9.02 -5.71 10.03
CA ASN A 140 8.11 -4.55 10.16
C ASN A 140 6.99 -4.56 9.12
N ALA A 141 6.96 -5.55 8.22
CA ALA A 141 5.97 -5.69 7.16
C ALA A 141 4.53 -5.78 7.69
N GLY A 142 4.34 -6.40 8.85
CA GLY A 142 3.01 -6.65 9.39
C GLY A 142 2.19 -5.39 9.72
N ILE A 143 2.83 -4.36 10.27
CA ILE A 143 2.10 -3.14 10.68
C ILE A 143 1.75 -2.28 9.46
N GLY A 144 2.68 -2.07 8.53
CA GLY A 144 2.43 -1.25 7.34
C GLY A 144 1.32 -1.80 6.46
N LEU A 145 1.28 -3.11 6.25
CA LEU A 145 0.23 -3.75 5.44
C LEU A 145 -1.11 -3.83 6.16
N ALA A 146 -1.14 -3.98 7.48
CA ALA A 146 -2.37 -3.89 8.28
C ALA A 146 -2.98 -2.48 8.20
N VAL A 147 -2.17 -1.42 8.22
CA VAL A 147 -2.60 -0.05 7.97
C VAL A 147 -3.23 0.09 6.59
N CYS A 148 -2.60 -0.48 5.55
CA CYS A 148 -3.15 -0.47 4.19
C CYS A 148 -4.55 -1.09 4.13
N ALA A 149 -4.74 -2.27 4.73
CA ALA A 149 -6.03 -2.94 4.77
C ALA A 149 -7.10 -2.11 5.48
N THR A 150 -6.76 -1.48 6.60
CA THR A 150 -7.67 -0.62 7.36
C THR A 150 -8.08 0.61 6.56
N ILE A 151 -7.14 1.28 5.90
CA ILE A 151 -7.41 2.45 5.07
C ILE A 151 -8.29 2.10 3.87
N ILE A 152 -7.97 1.03 3.15
CA ILE A 152 -8.75 0.61 1.98
C ILE A 152 -10.16 0.18 2.37
N LYS A 153 -10.30 -0.58 3.46
CA LYS A 153 -11.62 -0.94 4.00
C LYS A 153 -12.45 0.30 4.36
N ALA A 154 -11.84 1.29 4.99
CA ALA A 154 -12.51 2.54 5.34
C ALA A 154 -12.94 3.35 4.10
N HIS A 155 -12.27 3.18 2.95
CA HIS A 155 -12.67 3.72 1.66
C HIS A 155 -13.77 2.89 0.94
N GLY A 156 -14.20 1.77 1.52
CA GLY A 156 -15.16 0.84 0.90
C GLY A 156 -14.54 -0.08 -0.16
N GLY A 157 -13.22 -0.10 -0.29
CA GLY A 157 -12.48 -0.95 -1.21
C GLY A 157 -12.06 -2.29 -0.60
N LYS A 158 -11.31 -3.06 -1.38
CA LYS A 158 -10.65 -4.29 -0.95
C LYS A 158 -9.20 -4.30 -1.42
N ILE A 159 -8.33 -4.92 -0.61
CA ILE A 159 -6.93 -5.12 -0.93
C ILE A 159 -6.59 -6.60 -0.91
N LYS A 160 -5.76 -7.05 -1.85
CA LYS A 160 -5.28 -8.43 -1.96
C LYS A 160 -3.79 -8.44 -2.28
N ALA A 161 -3.14 -9.52 -1.88
CA ALA A 161 -1.79 -9.87 -2.28
C ALA A 161 -1.78 -11.25 -2.93
N GLU A 162 -0.99 -11.42 -3.98
CA GLU A 162 -0.83 -12.69 -4.67
C GLU A 162 0.60 -12.82 -5.23
N ASN A 163 1.05 -14.04 -5.46
CA ASN A 163 2.28 -14.28 -6.19
C ASN A 163 2.00 -14.33 -7.69
N LYS A 164 2.88 -13.73 -8.48
CA LYS A 164 2.82 -13.76 -9.94
C LYS A 164 3.33 -15.11 -10.45
N LYS A 165 2.77 -15.59 -11.55
CA LYS A 165 3.18 -16.85 -12.19
C LYS A 165 4.67 -16.88 -12.59
N ASN A 166 5.21 -15.72 -12.96
CA ASN A 166 6.60 -15.57 -13.42
C ASN A 166 7.56 -15.09 -12.31
N GLY A 167 7.15 -15.20 -11.06
CA GLY A 167 7.90 -14.72 -9.89
C GLY A 167 7.53 -13.30 -9.45
N GLY A 168 7.80 -13.01 -8.18
CA GLY A 168 7.45 -11.76 -7.53
C GLY A 168 6.04 -11.72 -6.97
N ALA A 169 5.73 -10.61 -6.31
CA ALA A 169 4.44 -10.36 -5.68
C ALA A 169 3.64 -9.28 -6.42
N LEU A 170 2.34 -9.34 -6.25
CA LEU A 170 1.38 -8.35 -6.72
C LEU A 170 0.46 -7.97 -5.57
N PHE A 171 0.42 -6.69 -5.24
CA PHE A 171 -0.55 -6.08 -4.34
C PHE A 171 -1.56 -5.30 -5.16
N ARG A 172 -2.84 -5.56 -4.96
CA ARG A 172 -3.93 -4.93 -5.70
C ARG A 172 -5.00 -4.44 -4.75
N PHE A 173 -5.44 -3.20 -4.96
CA PHE A 173 -6.64 -2.68 -4.31
C PHE A 173 -7.48 -1.88 -5.30
N TYR A 174 -8.73 -1.64 -4.96
CA TYR A 174 -9.60 -0.79 -5.75
C TYR A 174 -10.35 0.25 -4.90
N LEU A 175 -10.68 1.37 -5.54
CA LEU A 175 -11.54 2.41 -5.02
C LEU A 175 -12.73 2.60 -5.97
N ASP A 176 -13.91 2.86 -5.41
CA ASP A 176 -15.08 3.24 -6.21
C ASP A 176 -14.88 4.63 -6.81
N MET A 177 -15.22 4.79 -8.10
CA MET A 177 -15.15 6.08 -8.83
C MET A 177 -16.32 7.00 -8.50
N GLU A 178 -17.44 6.46 -8.04
CA GLU A 178 -18.64 7.18 -7.64
C GLU A 178 -18.84 7.07 -6.13
N GLU A 179 -19.21 8.19 -5.51
CA GLU A 179 -19.69 8.17 -4.14
C GLU A 179 -21.06 7.48 -4.12
N LYS A 180 -21.12 6.27 -3.55
CA LYS A 180 -22.42 5.68 -3.24
C LYS A 180 -23.03 6.51 -2.11
N GLU A 181 -24.11 7.25 -2.40
CA GLU A 181 -24.92 7.86 -1.37
C GLU A 181 -25.24 6.77 -0.33
N GLN A 182 -24.75 6.97 0.88
CA GLN A 182 -25.15 6.13 2.01
C GLN A 182 -26.61 6.43 2.29
N ALA A 183 -27.46 5.52 1.87
CA ALA A 183 -28.87 5.51 2.22
C ALA A 183 -29.06 5.29 3.72
#